data_eeb7907c44336c4ccb992ffa19eaa4bb
#
_entry.id   eeb7907c44336c4ccb992ffa19eaa4bb
#
_cell.length_a   1.000
_cell.length_b   1.000
_cell.length_c   1.000
_cell.angle_alpha   90.00
_cell.angle_beta   90.00
_cell.angle_gamma   90.00
#
_symmetry.space_group_name_H-M   'P 1'
#
loop_
_entity.id
_entity.type
_entity.pdbx_description
1 polymer ?
#
loop_
_entity_poly.entity_id
_entity_poly.type
_entity_poly.pdbx_seq_one_letter_code
_entity_poly.pdbx_strand_id
1 'polypeptide(L)'
;RKGQVKMLIDYIDNYFGQKPAGLWLTERVWDPAVIPDMAEIGIKNIIVDDYHLIAAGFPKESLTGYFTTEQDGCLVNIFPIDMGLRYLTPFKPQEEVIRHILDAKNRNVKLISCFDDGEKFGVWPNTYDWVYTKGWLKNFIKAISSEKEIEFMHYEEAVQKVKPSGHVYLPITSYEEMGEWSLFADKAEKFGEIKEYLKS
;
A
#
# COMPACT_ATOMS: atom_id res chain seq x y z
N ARG A 1 12.88 16.26 -5.50
CA ARG A 1 12.24 14.93 -5.48
C ARG A 1 13.04 13.93 -6.34
N LYS A 2 13.15 14.13 -7.67
CA LYS A 2 13.84 13.22 -8.62
C LYS A 2 15.23 12.79 -8.16
N GLY A 3 16.07 13.74 -7.75
CA GLY A 3 17.45 13.45 -7.33
C GLY A 3 17.53 12.46 -6.16
N GLN A 4 16.68 12.59 -5.16
CA GLN A 4 16.66 11.69 -4.00
C GLN A 4 16.21 10.28 -4.38
N VAL A 5 15.11 10.16 -5.16
CA VAL A 5 14.62 8.86 -5.63
C VAL A 5 15.67 8.20 -6.55
N LYS A 6 16.28 8.98 -7.48
CA LYS A 6 17.34 8.47 -8.34
C LYS A 6 18.54 7.95 -7.55
N MET A 7 18.98 8.65 -6.50
CA MET A 7 20.08 8.18 -5.65
C MET A 7 19.76 6.83 -5.02
N LEU A 8 18.52 6.64 -4.56
CA LEU A 8 18.11 5.35 -3.99
C LEU A 8 17.99 4.26 -5.06
N ILE A 9 17.49 4.58 -6.25
CA ILE A 9 17.48 3.65 -7.40
C ILE A 9 18.90 3.19 -7.72
N ASP A 10 19.84 4.14 -7.86
CA ASP A 10 21.24 3.84 -8.17
C ASP A 10 21.89 3.01 -7.04
N TYR A 11 21.56 3.29 -5.78
CA TYR A 11 22.05 2.51 -4.63
C TYR A 11 21.55 1.06 -4.67
N ILE A 12 20.26 0.86 -4.91
CA ILE A 12 19.64 -0.48 -4.97
C ILE A 12 20.19 -1.24 -6.17
N ASP A 13 20.31 -0.60 -7.33
CA ASP A 13 20.88 -1.21 -8.53
C ASP A 13 22.32 -1.67 -8.30
N ASN A 14 23.15 -0.81 -7.71
CA ASN A 14 24.54 -1.15 -7.37
C ASN A 14 24.67 -2.29 -6.35
N TYR A 15 23.73 -2.39 -5.40
CA TYR A 15 23.79 -3.38 -4.32
C TYR A 15 23.17 -4.73 -4.69
N PHE A 16 22.07 -4.71 -5.46
CA PHE A 16 21.27 -5.89 -5.77
C PHE A 16 21.25 -6.25 -7.27
N GLY A 17 21.83 -5.40 -8.14
CA GLY A 17 21.85 -5.62 -9.58
C GLY A 17 20.47 -5.51 -10.25
N GLN A 18 19.54 -4.79 -9.61
CA GLN A 18 18.18 -4.58 -10.12
C GLN A 18 17.73 -3.14 -9.94
N LYS A 19 17.30 -2.52 -11.03
CA LYS A 19 16.66 -1.20 -10.97
C LYS A 19 15.24 -1.29 -10.48
N PRO A 20 14.89 -0.61 -9.39
CA PRO A 20 13.50 -0.50 -8.97
C PRO A 20 12.66 0.22 -10.02
N ALA A 21 11.49 -0.33 -10.32
CA ALA A 21 10.47 0.30 -11.16
C ALA A 21 9.21 0.67 -10.34
N GLY A 22 9.21 0.36 -9.05
CA GLY A 22 8.15 0.69 -8.11
C GLY A 22 8.62 1.63 -7.02
N LEU A 23 7.71 2.46 -6.55
CA LEU A 23 7.91 3.41 -5.47
C LEU A 23 6.76 3.29 -4.45
N TRP A 24 7.09 3.05 -3.19
CA TRP A 24 6.17 3.35 -2.10
C TRP A 24 6.32 4.82 -1.73
N LEU A 25 5.25 5.55 -1.91
CA LEU A 25 5.27 6.99 -1.69
C LEU A 25 5.45 7.27 -0.18
N THR A 26 6.46 8.09 0.14
CA THR A 26 6.76 8.47 1.53
C THR A 26 5.55 9.11 2.18
N GLU A 27 5.16 8.60 3.36
CA GLU A 27 3.93 9.00 4.07
C GLU A 27 2.70 9.01 3.14
N ARG A 28 2.80 8.32 2.02
CA ARG A 28 1.71 8.21 1.03
C ARG A 28 1.10 9.57 0.63
N VAL A 29 1.88 10.65 0.75
CA VAL A 29 1.44 11.99 0.35
C VAL A 29 1.41 12.04 -1.17
N TRP A 30 0.21 12.00 -1.71
CA TRP A 30 -0.04 12.04 -3.14
C TRP A 30 -0.24 13.46 -3.64
N ASP A 31 0.46 13.78 -4.71
CA ASP A 31 0.28 14.97 -5.55
C ASP A 31 0.48 14.52 -7.01
N PRO A 32 -0.48 14.72 -7.93
CA PRO A 32 -0.32 14.33 -9.34
C PRO A 32 0.96 14.86 -9.99
N ALA A 33 1.48 16.00 -9.55
CA ALA A 33 2.75 16.56 -10.04
C ALA A 33 3.98 15.66 -9.75
N VAL A 34 3.83 14.59 -8.99
CA VAL A 34 4.90 13.59 -8.80
C VAL A 34 5.06 12.68 -10.01
N ILE A 35 3.99 12.49 -10.80
CA ILE A 35 3.96 11.49 -11.88
C ILE A 35 5.01 11.76 -12.96
N PRO A 36 5.10 12.97 -13.57
CA PRO A 36 6.13 13.23 -14.58
C PRO A 36 7.55 13.04 -14.04
N ASP A 37 7.81 13.50 -12.81
CA ASP A 37 9.10 13.34 -12.15
C ASP A 37 9.49 11.86 -11.99
N MET A 38 8.54 11.01 -11.61
CA MET A 38 8.78 9.57 -11.39
C MET A 38 8.91 8.82 -12.72
N ALA A 39 8.06 9.12 -13.70
CA ALA A 39 8.13 8.51 -15.03
C ALA A 39 9.47 8.79 -15.71
N GLU A 40 9.99 10.02 -15.62
CA GLU A 40 11.28 10.41 -16.19
C GLU A 40 12.46 9.58 -15.66
N ILE A 41 12.41 9.16 -14.40
CA ILE A 41 13.46 8.33 -13.77
C ILE A 41 13.18 6.82 -13.81
N GLY A 42 12.12 6.40 -14.52
CA GLY A 42 11.82 5.00 -14.81
C GLY A 42 10.90 4.31 -13.79
N ILE A 43 10.29 5.05 -12.87
CA ILE A 43 9.24 4.52 -11.97
C ILE A 43 7.94 4.36 -12.77
N LYS A 44 7.39 3.15 -12.74
CA LYS A 44 6.16 2.77 -13.44
C LYS A 44 5.00 2.46 -12.51
N ASN A 45 5.31 2.03 -11.29
CA ASN A 45 4.35 1.56 -10.31
C ASN A 45 4.48 2.41 -9.04
N ILE A 46 3.38 3.01 -8.59
CA ILE A 46 3.33 3.79 -7.36
C ILE A 46 2.34 3.12 -6.40
N ILE A 47 2.83 2.84 -5.20
CA ILE A 47 2.05 2.24 -4.14
C ILE A 47 1.49 3.34 -3.25
N VAL A 48 0.18 3.34 -3.05
CA VAL A 48 -0.58 4.28 -2.24
C VAL A 48 -1.48 3.54 -1.25
N ASP A 49 -2.11 4.25 -0.35
CA ASP A 49 -3.12 3.67 0.54
C ASP A 49 -4.45 3.51 -0.21
N ASP A 50 -5.29 2.54 0.18
CA ASP A 50 -6.63 2.36 -0.40
C ASP A 50 -7.52 3.58 -0.17
N TYR A 51 -7.27 4.31 0.92
CA TYR A 51 -7.96 5.56 1.24
C TYR A 51 -7.85 6.62 0.13
N HIS A 52 -6.79 6.64 -0.67
CA HIS A 52 -6.65 7.58 -1.79
C HIS A 52 -7.77 7.41 -2.82
N LEU A 53 -8.16 6.18 -3.10
CA LEU A 53 -9.25 5.87 -4.02
C LEU A 53 -10.60 6.14 -3.37
N ILE A 54 -10.73 5.83 -2.08
CA ILE A 54 -11.95 6.13 -1.31
C ILE A 54 -12.18 7.65 -1.27
N ALA A 55 -11.13 8.43 -1.01
CA ALA A 55 -11.19 9.90 -1.06
C ALA A 55 -11.53 10.46 -2.46
N ALA A 56 -11.19 9.71 -3.52
CA ALA A 56 -11.58 10.01 -4.89
C ALA A 56 -13.03 9.58 -5.23
N GLY A 57 -13.77 9.01 -4.27
CA GLY A 57 -15.17 8.60 -4.42
C GLY A 57 -15.37 7.16 -4.88
N PHE A 58 -14.33 6.33 -4.89
CA PHE A 58 -14.47 4.91 -5.22
C PHE A 58 -15.00 4.13 -4.02
N PRO A 59 -16.07 3.33 -4.17
CA PRO A 59 -16.50 2.41 -3.13
C PRO A 59 -15.39 1.38 -2.83
N LYS A 60 -15.21 1.02 -1.57
CA LYS A 60 -14.18 0.06 -1.15
C LYS A 60 -14.28 -1.27 -1.91
N GLU A 61 -15.50 -1.68 -2.23
CA GLU A 61 -15.81 -2.93 -2.95
C GLU A 61 -15.34 -2.90 -4.41
N SER A 62 -15.08 -1.71 -4.97
CA SER A 62 -14.57 -1.54 -6.33
C SER A 62 -13.05 -1.65 -6.43
N LEU A 63 -12.35 -1.73 -5.29
CA LEU A 63 -10.88 -1.85 -5.23
C LEU A 63 -10.46 -3.31 -5.49
N THR A 64 -10.61 -3.76 -6.75
CA THR A 64 -10.43 -5.17 -7.13
C THR A 64 -9.07 -5.48 -7.75
N GLY A 65 -8.14 -4.53 -7.74
CA GLY A 65 -6.82 -4.67 -8.31
C GLY A 65 -6.05 -3.36 -8.35
N TYR A 66 -5.16 -3.22 -9.34
CA TYR A 66 -4.46 -1.97 -9.57
C TYR A 66 -5.20 -1.07 -10.57
N PHE A 67 -4.85 0.19 -10.58
CA PHE A 67 -5.40 1.22 -11.45
C PHE A 67 -4.29 1.89 -12.26
N THR A 68 -4.68 2.67 -13.27
CA THR A 68 -3.77 3.55 -13.98
C THR A 68 -4.13 5.00 -13.70
N THR A 69 -3.15 5.89 -13.76
CA THR A 69 -3.35 7.33 -13.71
C THR A 69 -2.36 8.04 -14.64
N GLU A 70 -2.65 9.26 -14.99
CA GLU A 70 -1.85 10.03 -15.95
C GLU A 70 -1.72 11.48 -15.51
N GLN A 71 -0.57 12.07 -15.78
CA GLN A 71 -0.34 13.50 -15.66
C GLN A 71 0.68 13.95 -16.71
N ASP A 72 0.35 15.01 -17.45
CA ASP A 72 1.21 15.60 -18.49
C ASP A 72 1.73 14.60 -19.53
N GLY A 73 0.88 13.65 -19.96
CA GLY A 73 1.22 12.60 -20.91
C GLY A 73 2.04 11.44 -20.31
N CYS A 74 2.31 11.44 -19.00
CA CYS A 74 3.02 10.39 -18.29
C CYS A 74 2.04 9.45 -17.60
N LEU A 75 2.04 8.17 -17.99
CA LEU A 75 1.19 7.13 -17.41
C LEU A 75 1.96 6.35 -16.34
N VAL A 76 1.32 6.10 -15.19
CA VAL A 76 1.82 5.20 -14.15
C VAL A 76 0.71 4.31 -13.62
N ASN A 77 1.10 3.17 -13.03
CA ASN A 77 0.19 2.25 -12.35
C ASN A 77 0.10 2.62 -10.87
N ILE A 78 -1.11 2.56 -10.32
CA ILE A 78 -1.41 2.81 -8.90
C ILE A 78 -1.82 1.50 -8.25
N PHE A 79 -1.10 1.11 -7.22
CA PHE A 79 -1.38 -0.08 -6.42
C PHE A 79 -1.88 0.35 -5.04
N PRO A 80 -3.19 0.24 -4.76
CA PRO A 80 -3.70 0.51 -3.43
C PRO A 80 -3.32 -0.61 -2.48
N ILE A 81 -2.77 -0.25 -1.32
CA ILE A 81 -2.49 -1.19 -0.24
C ILE A 81 -3.83 -1.64 0.35
N ASP A 82 -4.00 -2.93 0.59
CA ASP A 82 -5.13 -3.42 1.36
C ASP A 82 -4.94 -3.09 2.84
N MET A 83 -5.77 -2.19 3.35
CA MET A 83 -5.72 -1.75 4.74
C MET A 83 -5.96 -2.91 5.72
N GLY A 84 -6.81 -3.87 5.35
CA GLY A 84 -7.04 -5.08 6.17
C GLY A 84 -5.76 -5.88 6.38
N LEU A 85 -5.01 -6.15 5.31
CA LEU A 85 -3.71 -6.82 5.42
C LEU A 85 -2.74 -6.03 6.29
N ARG A 86 -2.69 -4.71 6.13
CA ARG A 86 -1.80 -3.84 6.89
C ARG A 86 -2.06 -3.88 8.40
N TYR A 87 -3.32 -4.00 8.83
CA TYR A 87 -3.68 -4.08 10.25
C TYR A 87 -3.67 -5.51 10.82
N LEU A 88 -3.82 -6.51 9.97
CA LEU A 88 -3.72 -7.90 10.40
C LEU A 88 -2.24 -8.33 10.55
N THR A 89 -1.36 -7.86 9.67
CA THR A 89 0.04 -8.28 9.58
C THR A 89 0.96 -7.35 10.38
N PRO A 90 1.78 -7.84 11.30
CA PRO A 90 1.87 -9.20 11.85
C PRO A 90 1.07 -9.41 13.13
N PHE A 91 0.08 -8.56 13.44
CA PHE A 91 -0.54 -8.44 14.76
C PHE A 91 -1.59 -9.52 15.06
N LYS A 92 -2.09 -10.21 14.03
CA LYS A 92 -3.09 -11.25 14.16
C LYS A 92 -2.52 -12.63 13.81
N PRO A 93 -3.13 -13.71 14.28
CA PRO A 93 -2.76 -15.06 13.86
C PRO A 93 -2.73 -15.18 12.32
N GLN A 94 -1.78 -15.94 11.81
CA GLN A 94 -1.60 -16.10 10.36
C GLN A 94 -2.85 -16.64 9.64
N GLU A 95 -3.67 -17.42 10.33
CA GLU A 95 -4.92 -17.95 9.80
C GLU A 95 -5.93 -16.83 9.48
N GLU A 96 -5.95 -15.76 10.28
CA GLU A 96 -6.82 -14.62 10.03
C GLU A 96 -6.34 -13.82 8.81
N VAL A 97 -5.02 -13.66 8.65
CA VAL A 97 -4.43 -13.00 7.48
C VAL A 97 -4.76 -13.76 6.21
N ILE A 98 -4.54 -15.08 6.20
CA ILE A 98 -4.83 -15.93 5.06
C ILE A 98 -6.32 -15.93 4.73
N ARG A 99 -7.19 -16.01 5.73
CA ARG A 99 -8.64 -15.93 5.53
C ARG A 99 -9.03 -14.62 4.87
N HIS A 100 -8.48 -13.50 5.30
CA HIS A 100 -8.74 -12.20 4.69
C HIS A 100 -8.38 -12.17 3.20
N ILE A 101 -7.25 -12.78 2.83
CA ILE A 101 -6.82 -12.89 1.42
C ILE A 101 -7.78 -13.79 0.63
N LEU A 102 -8.16 -14.96 1.18
CA LEU A 102 -9.09 -15.87 0.52
C LEU A 102 -10.49 -15.28 0.39
N ASP A 103 -10.95 -14.52 1.37
CA ASP A 103 -12.23 -13.81 1.31
C ASP A 103 -12.24 -12.71 0.23
N ALA A 104 -11.09 -12.16 -0.13
CA ALA A 104 -10.97 -11.23 -1.25
C ALA A 104 -11.37 -11.89 -2.58
N LYS A 105 -11.08 -13.18 -2.79
CA LYS A 105 -11.52 -13.94 -3.95
C LYS A 105 -13.05 -13.99 -4.06
N ASN A 106 -13.74 -14.19 -2.95
CA ASN A 106 -15.21 -14.22 -2.92
C ASN A 106 -15.84 -12.86 -3.28
N ARG A 107 -15.08 -11.78 -3.11
CA ARG A 107 -15.45 -10.41 -3.51
C ARG A 107 -15.01 -10.05 -4.92
N ASN A 108 -14.54 -11.03 -5.70
CA ASN A 108 -14.01 -10.84 -7.07
C ASN A 108 -12.78 -9.90 -7.13
N VAL A 109 -12.00 -9.83 -6.06
CA VAL A 109 -10.72 -9.12 -6.06
C VAL A 109 -9.70 -9.97 -6.82
N LYS A 110 -9.12 -9.40 -7.86
CA LYS A 110 -8.16 -10.08 -8.76
C LYS A 110 -6.72 -9.97 -8.28
N LEU A 111 -6.42 -8.88 -7.59
CA LEU A 111 -5.10 -8.59 -7.08
C LEU A 111 -5.25 -7.83 -5.76
N ILE A 112 -4.56 -8.30 -4.74
CA ILE A 112 -4.45 -7.63 -3.44
C ILE A 112 -3.00 -7.21 -3.21
N SER A 113 -2.79 -5.96 -2.83
CA SER A 113 -1.45 -5.42 -2.60
C SER A 113 -1.18 -5.35 -1.10
N CYS A 114 -0.05 -5.91 -0.70
CA CYS A 114 0.47 -5.79 0.66
C CYS A 114 1.78 -5.01 0.62
N PHE A 115 1.83 -3.92 1.37
CA PHE A 115 3.03 -3.15 1.60
C PHE A 115 3.00 -2.60 3.01
N ASP A 116 4.09 -2.75 3.75
CA ASP A 116 4.09 -2.45 5.18
C ASP A 116 5.44 -1.99 5.71
N ASP A 117 5.44 -1.41 6.90
CA ASP A 117 6.64 -0.95 7.60
C ASP A 117 7.42 -2.14 8.15
N GLY A 118 8.69 -2.24 7.80
CA GLY A 118 9.57 -3.32 8.27
C GLY A 118 9.71 -3.34 9.80
N GLU A 119 9.56 -2.20 10.46
CA GLU A 119 9.62 -2.04 11.91
C GLU A 119 8.55 -2.82 12.66
N LYS A 120 7.39 -3.08 12.05
CA LYS A 120 6.35 -3.94 12.61
C LYS A 120 6.84 -5.35 12.92
N PHE A 121 7.88 -5.79 12.20
CA PHE A 121 8.42 -7.14 12.29
C PHE A 121 9.58 -7.24 13.28
N GLY A 122 9.47 -6.64 14.46
CA GLY A 122 10.37 -6.86 15.58
C GLY A 122 10.93 -5.60 16.24
N VAL A 123 10.72 -4.40 15.65
CA VAL A 123 11.17 -3.14 16.24
C VAL A 123 10.07 -2.51 17.10
N TRP A 124 8.82 -2.63 16.69
CA TRP A 124 7.69 -2.13 17.48
C TRP A 124 7.53 -2.90 18.81
N PRO A 125 7.00 -2.27 19.86
CA PRO A 125 6.86 -2.91 21.16
C PRO A 125 6.15 -4.26 21.08
N ASN A 126 6.71 -5.27 21.74
CA ASN A 126 6.21 -6.65 21.83
C ASN A 126 6.16 -7.45 20.52
N THR A 127 6.63 -6.89 19.39
CA THR A 127 6.57 -7.60 18.11
C THR A 127 7.71 -8.59 17.91
N TYR A 128 8.89 -8.36 18.48
CA TYR A 128 10.01 -9.28 18.30
C TYR A 128 9.72 -10.70 18.82
N ASP A 129 9.20 -10.81 20.04
CA ASP A 129 8.88 -12.11 20.64
C ASP A 129 7.81 -12.85 19.80
N TRP A 130 6.77 -12.14 19.40
CA TRP A 130 5.69 -12.68 18.59
C TRP A 130 6.17 -13.14 17.21
N VAL A 131 6.88 -12.28 16.51
CA VAL A 131 7.28 -12.49 15.11
C VAL A 131 8.37 -13.56 14.99
N TYR A 132 9.40 -13.51 15.86
CA TYR A 132 10.57 -14.37 15.75
C TYR A 132 10.59 -15.51 16.77
N THR A 133 10.44 -15.23 18.06
CA THR A 133 10.54 -16.25 19.11
C THR A 133 9.36 -17.23 19.04
N LYS A 134 8.15 -16.72 18.93
CA LYS A 134 6.93 -17.54 18.74
C LYS A 134 6.74 -17.98 17.29
N GLY A 135 7.58 -17.46 16.37
CA GLY A 135 7.69 -17.94 15.01
C GLY A 135 6.56 -17.54 14.07
N TRP A 136 5.84 -16.43 14.36
CA TRP A 136 4.74 -15.97 13.54
C TRP A 136 5.14 -15.83 12.06
N LEU A 137 6.26 -15.15 11.78
CA LEU A 137 6.71 -14.92 10.39
C LEU A 137 7.00 -16.24 9.65
N LYS A 138 7.71 -17.16 10.32
CA LYS A 138 8.01 -18.48 9.73
C LYS A 138 6.74 -19.27 9.42
N ASN A 139 5.81 -19.26 10.36
CA ASN A 139 4.54 -19.99 10.23
C ASN A 139 3.66 -19.35 9.16
N PHE A 140 3.62 -18.02 9.10
CA PHE A 140 2.90 -17.27 8.06
C PHE A 140 3.43 -17.59 6.66
N ILE A 141 4.74 -17.48 6.45
CA ILE A 141 5.35 -17.81 5.15
C ILE A 141 5.06 -19.26 4.76
N LYS A 142 5.20 -20.20 5.70
CA LYS A 142 4.90 -21.61 5.43
C LYS A 142 3.43 -21.83 5.04
N ALA A 143 2.51 -21.26 5.79
CA ALA A 143 1.09 -21.44 5.58
C ALA A 143 0.63 -20.81 4.26
N ILE A 144 1.01 -19.57 4.00
CA ILE A 144 0.60 -18.84 2.79
C ILE A 144 1.24 -19.44 1.53
N SER A 145 2.50 -19.94 1.61
CA SER A 145 3.15 -20.62 0.48
C SER A 145 2.56 -22.00 0.18
N SER A 146 1.82 -22.57 1.12
CA SER A 146 1.12 -23.86 0.93
C SER A 146 -0.28 -23.67 0.37
N GLU A 147 -0.78 -22.44 0.35
CA GLU A 147 -2.13 -22.12 -0.13
C GLU A 147 -2.16 -22.11 -1.65
N LYS A 148 -2.87 -23.08 -2.25
CA LYS A 148 -2.91 -23.27 -3.70
C LYS A 148 -3.74 -22.22 -4.44
N GLU A 149 -4.56 -21.47 -3.73
CA GLU A 149 -5.43 -20.45 -4.30
C GLU A 149 -4.78 -19.06 -4.32
N ILE A 150 -3.57 -18.94 -3.76
CA ILE A 150 -2.83 -17.69 -3.69
C ILE A 150 -1.58 -17.78 -4.56
N GLU A 151 -1.43 -16.87 -5.50
CA GLU A 151 -0.23 -16.69 -6.31
C GLU A 151 0.48 -15.40 -5.88
N PHE A 152 1.76 -15.52 -5.50
CA PHE A 152 2.62 -14.36 -5.27
C PHE A 152 3.24 -13.90 -6.56
N MET A 153 3.28 -12.59 -6.75
CA MET A 153 3.93 -12.00 -7.92
C MET A 153 4.52 -10.62 -7.60
N HIS A 154 5.53 -10.23 -8.33
CA HIS A 154 6.02 -8.87 -8.32
C HIS A 154 5.05 -7.92 -9.03
N TYR A 155 5.10 -6.63 -8.71
CA TYR A 155 4.21 -5.63 -9.30
C TYR A 155 4.33 -5.59 -10.83
N GLU A 156 5.52 -5.77 -11.40
CA GLU A 156 5.70 -5.84 -12.85
C GLU A 156 5.05 -7.06 -13.48
N GLU A 157 5.09 -8.22 -12.81
CA GLU A 157 4.37 -9.42 -13.24
C GLU A 157 2.86 -9.23 -13.15
N ALA A 158 2.40 -8.56 -12.08
CA ALA A 158 0.98 -8.26 -11.91
C ALA A 158 0.44 -7.41 -13.07
N VAL A 159 1.19 -6.40 -13.51
CA VAL A 159 0.81 -5.56 -14.67
C VAL A 159 0.75 -6.35 -15.98
N GLN A 160 1.56 -7.40 -16.12
CA GLN A 160 1.54 -8.26 -17.30
C GLN A 160 0.39 -9.27 -17.30
N LYS A 161 0.02 -9.78 -16.12
CA LYS A 161 -0.96 -10.86 -15.95
C LYS A 161 -2.39 -10.36 -15.72
N VAL A 162 -2.54 -9.22 -15.09
CA VAL A 162 -3.83 -8.67 -14.65
C VAL A 162 -4.09 -7.35 -15.37
N LYS A 163 -5.29 -7.16 -15.89
CA LYS A 163 -5.70 -5.86 -16.46
C LYS A 163 -6.00 -4.88 -15.31
N PRO A 164 -5.71 -3.57 -15.50
CA PRO A 164 -6.09 -2.57 -14.52
C PRO A 164 -7.59 -2.58 -14.27
N SER A 165 -7.99 -2.31 -13.04
CA SER A 165 -9.41 -2.22 -12.65
C SER A 165 -10.09 -0.95 -13.18
N GLY A 166 -9.29 0.05 -13.56
CA GLY A 166 -9.78 1.28 -14.14
C GLY A 166 -8.67 2.33 -14.28
N HIS A 167 -9.08 3.50 -14.75
CA HIS A 167 -8.25 4.69 -14.80
C HIS A 167 -8.79 5.70 -13.78
N VAL A 168 -7.91 6.32 -12.99
CA VAL A 168 -8.31 7.20 -11.88
C VAL A 168 -7.50 8.48 -11.89
N TYR A 169 -8.11 9.56 -11.42
CA TYR A 169 -7.43 10.80 -11.06
C TYR A 169 -7.62 11.00 -9.56
N LEU A 170 -6.52 10.89 -8.81
CA LEU A 170 -6.55 11.00 -7.36
C LEU A 170 -6.38 12.46 -6.95
N PRO A 171 -7.19 12.97 -6.00
CA PRO A 171 -6.96 14.28 -5.41
C PRO A 171 -5.67 14.34 -4.61
N ILE A 172 -5.15 15.53 -4.35
CA ILE A 172 -4.04 15.70 -3.39
C ILE A 172 -4.53 15.22 -2.03
N THR A 173 -3.92 14.14 -1.52
CA THR A 173 -4.32 13.50 -0.27
C THR A 173 -3.22 12.60 0.26
N SER A 174 -3.46 12.03 1.44
CA SER A 174 -2.66 10.96 2.03
C SER A 174 -3.60 9.95 2.69
N TYR A 175 -3.11 9.11 3.60
CA TYR A 175 -3.95 8.25 4.42
C TYR A 175 -4.72 9.06 5.47
N GLU A 176 -5.75 8.46 6.04
CA GLU A 176 -6.73 9.17 6.88
C GLU A 176 -6.08 9.90 8.06
N GLU A 177 -5.20 9.22 8.80
CA GLU A 177 -4.54 9.79 9.99
C GLU A 177 -3.62 10.96 9.64
N MET A 178 -2.94 10.91 8.48
CA MET A 178 -2.13 12.03 8.00
C MET A 178 -3.00 13.25 7.73
N GLY A 179 -4.20 13.05 7.20
CA GLY A 179 -5.19 14.11 7.02
C GLY A 179 -5.54 14.80 8.34
N GLU A 180 -5.75 14.00 9.42
CA GLU A 180 -5.99 14.52 10.76
C GLU A 180 -4.77 15.30 11.31
N TRP A 181 -3.59 14.71 11.21
CA TRP A 181 -2.35 15.29 11.74
C TRP A 181 -1.93 16.58 11.02
N SER A 182 -2.38 16.77 9.78
CA SER A 182 -2.11 17.99 9.01
C SER A 182 -3.03 19.17 9.35
N LEU A 183 -4.05 18.97 10.19
CA LEU A 183 -4.96 20.04 10.59
C LEU A 183 -4.24 21.05 11.49
N PHE A 184 -4.60 22.34 11.33
CA PHE A 184 -4.22 23.35 12.30
C PHE A 184 -4.81 23.01 13.68
N ALA A 185 -4.14 23.43 14.76
CA ALA A 185 -4.48 23.03 16.12
C ALA A 185 -5.95 23.26 16.49
N ASP A 186 -6.51 24.42 16.11
CA ASP A 186 -7.92 24.77 16.34
C ASP A 186 -8.90 23.85 15.59
N LYS A 187 -8.49 23.34 14.45
CA LYS A 187 -9.29 22.39 13.66
C LYS A 187 -9.15 20.97 14.16
N ALA A 188 -7.97 20.59 14.61
CA ALA A 188 -7.72 19.28 15.20
C ALA A 188 -8.54 19.08 16.48
N GLU A 189 -8.62 20.11 17.33
CA GLU A 189 -9.46 20.09 18.54
C GLU A 189 -10.93 19.86 18.20
N LYS A 190 -11.50 20.67 17.29
CA LYS A 190 -12.89 20.51 16.83
C LYS A 190 -13.16 19.16 16.18
N PHE A 191 -12.20 18.66 15.41
CA PHE A 191 -12.34 17.36 14.80
C PHE A 191 -12.38 16.24 15.84
N GLY A 192 -11.53 16.34 16.88
CA GLY A 192 -11.55 15.44 18.03
C GLY A 192 -12.91 15.42 18.74
N GLU A 193 -13.46 16.59 19.02
CA GLU A 193 -14.79 16.73 19.62
C GLU A 193 -15.90 16.06 18.79
N ILE A 194 -15.87 16.28 17.46
CA ILE A 194 -16.84 15.66 16.54
C ILE A 194 -16.69 14.12 16.54
N LYS A 195 -15.44 13.61 16.50
CA LYS A 195 -15.20 12.15 16.56
C LYS A 195 -15.73 11.52 17.83
N GLU A 196 -15.56 12.16 18.97
CA GLU A 196 -16.08 11.66 20.25
C GLU A 196 -17.61 11.71 20.28
N TYR A 197 -18.21 12.79 19.77
CA TYR A 197 -19.68 12.90 19.67
C TYR A 197 -20.28 11.79 18.77
N LEU A 198 -19.63 11.45 17.67
CA LEU A 198 -20.12 10.41 16.75
C LEU A 198 -19.95 8.98 17.28
N LYS A 199 -19.12 8.78 18.32
CA LYS A 199 -18.95 7.48 18.98
C LYS A 199 -19.95 7.24 20.11
N SER A 200 -20.57 8.32 20.63
CA SER A 200 -21.56 8.28 21.72
C SER A 200 -22.95 7.96 21.17
#